data_7504edafd08057988a5c01d266f61775
#
_entry.id   7504edafd08057988a5c01d266f61775
#
_cell.length_a   1.000
_cell.length_b   1.000
_cell.length_c   1.000
_cell.angle_alpha   90.00
_cell.angle_beta   90.00
_cell.angle_gamma   90.00
#
_symmetry.space_group_name_H-M   'P 1'
#
loop_
_entity.id
_entity.type
_entity.pdbx_description
1 polymer ?
#
loop_
_entity_poly.entity_id
_entity_poly.type
_entity_poly.pdbx_seq_one_letter_code
_entity_poly.pdbx_strand_id
1 'polypeptide(L)'
;MIAWQYLFREMMSHKIRVILIILAIAWGTTAITTMLAIGEGLRVTFGRAMQGVGQGLLIVSGGKTSRIVQGTPLRQSIHLTQQDVDAIQQSIPGIQAISGEFTFSAPLTYQGKSSFAVQKAVEPAYATIRNIRISPPGRFINPLDMEENRRVVVVGDEIVKRLFPASTNPLGKTILLGQWPFQVIGVTSHKLQISSYDGPDAYKIWIPASTYSLLTRQRAYSDLIILPTDPAHTEALQRAIQTLIAVNHRANPEDDRIVDFEDLYQTQQKSTQLFLGMQIFLGIVGGLALGIAGVGIANVMLVSISHATRDIGIQMAIGATPQIIIVHYLTEALLMMLTGGLLG
;
A
#
# COMPACT_ATOMS: atom_id res chain seq x y z
N MET A 1 -13.84 12.10 -54.72
CA MET A 1 -12.53 11.57 -54.23
C MET A 1 -11.82 12.77 -53.62
N ILE A 2 -11.72 12.82 -52.28
CA ILE A 2 -11.01 13.92 -51.58
C ILE A 2 -9.55 13.72 -51.91
N ALA A 3 -8.96 14.63 -52.67
CA ALA A 3 -7.54 14.54 -52.99
C ALA A 3 -6.74 14.86 -51.72
N TRP A 4 -6.19 13.81 -51.07
CA TRP A 4 -5.32 13.92 -49.87
C TRP A 4 -4.21 14.97 -50.03
N GLN A 5 -3.74 15.17 -51.29
CA GLN A 5 -2.74 16.17 -51.61
C GLN A 5 -3.28 17.61 -51.42
N TYR A 6 -4.59 17.84 -51.63
CA TYR A 6 -5.20 19.15 -51.44
C TYR A 6 -5.35 19.51 -49.95
N LEU A 7 -5.83 18.55 -49.14
CA LEU A 7 -5.91 18.67 -47.68
C LEU A 7 -4.53 18.99 -47.05
N PHE A 8 -3.49 18.26 -47.50
CA PHE A 8 -2.17 18.45 -46.96
C PHE A 8 -1.57 19.82 -47.36
N ARG A 9 -1.87 20.29 -48.52
CA ARG A 9 -1.42 21.61 -49.05
C ARG A 9 -2.14 22.76 -48.32
N GLU A 10 -3.41 22.59 -47.96
CA GLU A 10 -4.20 23.57 -47.22
C GLU A 10 -3.74 23.63 -45.75
N MET A 11 -3.53 22.52 -45.11
CA MET A 11 -2.92 22.44 -43.76
C MET A 11 -1.54 23.11 -43.73
N MET A 12 -0.73 22.95 -44.80
CA MET A 12 0.60 23.55 -44.90
C MET A 12 0.57 25.06 -45.16
N SER A 13 -0.52 25.62 -45.66
CA SER A 13 -0.67 27.09 -45.84
C SER A 13 -0.87 27.79 -44.49
N HIS A 14 -1.40 27.11 -43.46
CA HIS A 14 -1.64 27.64 -42.12
C HIS A 14 -0.86 26.93 -41.04
N LYS A 15 0.43 26.66 -41.25
CA LYS A 15 1.33 25.84 -40.41
C LYS A 15 1.27 26.16 -38.92
N ILE A 16 1.34 27.44 -38.55
CA ILE A 16 1.35 27.86 -37.14
C ILE A 16 0.06 27.44 -36.43
N ARG A 17 -1.09 27.61 -37.09
CA ARG A 17 -2.40 27.22 -36.53
C ARG A 17 -2.49 25.72 -36.32
N VAL A 18 -2.13 24.91 -37.32
CA VAL A 18 -2.16 23.45 -37.26
C VAL A 18 -1.24 22.96 -36.14
N ILE A 19 -0.05 23.52 -36.05
CA ILE A 19 0.92 23.16 -34.97
C ILE A 19 0.35 23.49 -33.59
N LEU A 20 -0.24 24.66 -33.40
CA LEU A 20 -0.82 25.08 -32.12
C LEU A 20 -1.98 24.17 -31.68
N ILE A 21 -2.86 23.77 -32.63
CA ILE A 21 -3.94 22.81 -32.36
C ILE A 21 -3.37 21.45 -31.95
N ILE A 22 -2.43 20.90 -32.71
CA ILE A 22 -1.78 19.61 -32.43
C ILE A 22 -1.11 19.64 -31.06
N LEU A 23 -0.37 20.72 -30.75
CA LEU A 23 0.28 20.88 -29.44
C LEU A 23 -0.70 20.96 -28.28
N ALA A 24 -1.81 21.70 -28.47
CA ALA A 24 -2.85 21.80 -27.42
C ALA A 24 -3.50 20.44 -27.13
N ILE A 25 -3.80 19.66 -28.17
CA ILE A 25 -4.37 18.32 -28.03
C ILE A 25 -3.33 17.38 -27.40
N ALA A 26 -2.08 17.38 -27.90
CA ALA A 26 -0.99 16.57 -27.38
C ALA A 26 -0.75 16.85 -25.90
N TRP A 27 -0.75 18.12 -25.50
CA TRP A 27 -0.62 18.49 -24.09
C TRP A 27 -1.77 17.97 -23.24
N GLY A 28 -3.02 18.12 -23.70
CA GLY A 28 -4.21 17.63 -23.00
C GLY A 28 -4.22 16.11 -22.84
N THR A 29 -3.88 15.37 -23.91
CA THR A 29 -3.81 13.90 -23.88
C THR A 29 -2.66 13.40 -23.02
N THR A 30 -1.47 14.01 -23.11
CA THR A 30 -0.33 13.71 -22.24
C THR A 30 -0.70 13.91 -20.76
N ALA A 31 -1.32 15.02 -20.44
CA ALA A 31 -1.72 15.32 -19.06
C ALA A 31 -2.66 14.26 -18.49
N ILE A 32 -3.70 13.87 -19.24
CA ILE A 32 -4.68 12.86 -18.82
C ILE A 32 -4.01 11.48 -18.69
N THR A 33 -3.27 11.07 -19.71
CA THR A 33 -2.59 9.76 -19.73
C THR A 33 -1.61 9.65 -18.57
N THR A 34 -0.84 10.70 -18.31
CA THR A 34 0.09 10.75 -17.17
C THR A 34 -0.67 10.67 -15.83
N MET A 35 -1.75 11.41 -15.67
CA MET A 35 -2.57 11.37 -14.45
C MET A 35 -3.16 9.97 -14.19
N LEU A 36 -3.72 9.34 -15.23
CA LEU A 36 -4.28 7.99 -15.11
C LEU A 36 -3.19 6.95 -14.84
N ALA A 37 -2.03 7.08 -15.49
CA ALA A 37 -0.89 6.19 -15.26
C ALA A 37 -0.34 6.31 -13.84
N ILE A 38 -0.22 7.52 -13.30
CA ILE A 38 0.19 7.75 -11.89
C ILE A 38 -0.85 7.15 -10.94
N GLY A 39 -2.16 7.39 -11.17
CA GLY A 39 -3.23 6.85 -10.33
C GLY A 39 -3.23 5.32 -10.29
N GLU A 40 -3.10 4.67 -11.45
CA GLU A 40 -3.02 3.21 -11.54
C GLU A 40 -1.69 2.66 -10.96
N GLY A 41 -0.58 3.34 -11.23
CA GLY A 41 0.73 2.99 -10.65
C GLY A 41 0.72 3.02 -9.13
N LEU A 42 0.12 4.04 -8.52
CA LEU A 42 -0.05 4.14 -7.07
C LEU A 42 -0.94 3.01 -6.54
N ARG A 43 -2.09 2.74 -7.18
CA ARG A 43 -3.00 1.67 -6.79
C ARG A 43 -2.32 0.29 -6.78
N VAL A 44 -1.61 -0.05 -7.86
CA VAL A 44 -0.91 -1.34 -8.01
C VAL A 44 0.26 -1.45 -7.03
N THR A 45 1.05 -0.37 -6.88
CA THR A 45 2.19 -0.35 -5.97
C THR A 45 1.76 -0.46 -4.51
N PHE A 46 0.71 0.27 -4.13
CA PHE A 46 0.14 0.21 -2.78
C PHE A 46 -0.44 -1.18 -2.49
N GLY A 47 -1.19 -1.77 -3.45
CA GLY A 47 -1.71 -3.14 -3.31
C GLY A 47 -0.61 -4.19 -3.11
N ARG A 48 0.47 -4.11 -3.88
CA ARG A 48 1.65 -5.00 -3.71
C ARG A 48 2.36 -4.79 -2.37
N ALA A 49 2.50 -3.55 -1.95
CA ALA A 49 3.13 -3.20 -0.68
C ALA A 49 2.35 -3.75 0.51
N MET A 50 1.02 -3.69 0.46
CA MET A 50 0.14 -4.26 1.49
C MET A 50 0.22 -5.79 1.54
N GLN A 51 0.35 -6.48 0.40
CA GLN A 51 0.58 -7.94 0.37
C GLN A 51 1.88 -8.35 1.08
N GLY A 52 2.89 -7.49 1.08
CA GLY A 52 4.14 -7.70 1.80
C GLY A 52 4.02 -7.67 3.33
N VAL A 53 2.94 -7.10 3.87
CA VAL A 53 2.70 -7.00 5.33
C VAL A 53 2.01 -8.25 5.90
N GLY A 54 1.36 -9.05 5.07
CA GLY A 54 0.39 -10.08 5.43
C GLY A 54 -1.02 -9.60 5.06
N GLN A 55 -1.80 -10.47 4.43
CA GLN A 55 -3.14 -10.11 3.97
C GLN A 55 -4.16 -10.30 5.10
N GLY A 56 -4.97 -9.27 5.33
CA GLY A 56 -6.14 -9.37 6.18
C GLY A 56 -5.86 -9.57 7.67
N LEU A 57 -4.77 -9.01 8.17
CA LEU A 57 -4.41 -9.12 9.58
C LEU A 57 -5.34 -8.29 10.48
N LEU A 58 -5.64 -8.84 11.64
CA LEU A 58 -6.28 -8.14 12.75
C LEU A 58 -5.24 -8.00 13.87
N ILE A 59 -4.90 -6.76 14.21
CA ILE A 59 -4.01 -6.43 15.33
C ILE A 59 -4.89 -6.07 16.53
N VAL A 60 -4.56 -6.63 17.67
CA VAL A 60 -5.33 -6.49 18.91
C VAL A 60 -4.41 -5.96 19.99
N SER A 61 -4.63 -4.73 20.40
CA SER A 61 -3.85 -4.05 21.45
C SER A 61 -4.67 -3.92 22.73
N GLY A 62 -4.00 -4.05 23.88
CA GLY A 62 -4.65 -3.83 25.16
C GLY A 62 -4.95 -2.36 25.40
N GLY A 63 -6.21 -2.03 25.64
CA GLY A 63 -6.68 -0.68 25.92
C GLY A 63 -6.77 -0.37 27.42
N LYS A 64 -7.72 0.48 27.79
CA LYS A 64 -7.97 0.90 29.18
C LYS A 64 -9.46 0.86 29.48
N THR A 65 -9.82 0.36 30.66
CA THR A 65 -11.22 0.35 31.12
C THR A 65 -11.79 1.76 31.17
N SER A 66 -12.99 1.95 30.62
CA SER A 66 -13.71 3.22 30.64
C SER A 66 -15.05 3.13 31.37
N ARG A 67 -15.53 1.91 31.63
CA ARG A 67 -16.78 1.65 32.37
C ARG A 67 -16.48 0.97 33.71
N ILE A 68 -17.21 1.35 34.73
CA ILE A 68 -17.07 0.78 36.06
C ILE A 68 -17.72 -0.59 36.09
N VAL A 69 -16.99 -1.60 36.57
CA VAL A 69 -17.49 -2.91 36.96
C VAL A 69 -17.09 -3.14 38.42
N GLN A 70 -17.89 -3.85 39.21
CA GLN A 70 -17.54 -4.14 40.60
C GLN A 70 -16.16 -4.81 40.69
N GLY A 71 -15.24 -4.13 41.38
CA GLY A 71 -13.87 -4.62 41.60
C GLY A 71 -12.81 -4.21 40.55
N THR A 72 -13.19 -3.52 39.49
CA THR A 72 -12.24 -3.03 38.48
C THR A 72 -12.22 -1.51 38.47
N PRO A 73 -11.07 -0.86 38.73
CA PRO A 73 -10.97 0.58 38.69
C PRO A 73 -11.06 1.13 37.26
N LEU A 74 -11.52 2.39 37.13
CA LEU A 74 -11.46 3.13 35.86
C LEU A 74 -10.01 3.31 35.40
N ARG A 75 -9.81 3.30 34.08
CA ARG A 75 -8.51 3.50 33.41
C ARG A 75 -7.46 2.43 33.76
N GLN A 76 -7.90 1.25 34.19
CA GLN A 76 -6.98 0.13 34.34
C GLN A 76 -6.53 -0.33 32.93
N SER A 77 -5.23 -0.45 32.72
CA SER A 77 -4.67 -1.00 31.48
C SER A 77 -4.92 -2.50 31.39
N ILE A 78 -5.39 -2.96 30.25
CA ILE A 78 -5.52 -4.37 29.92
C ILE A 78 -4.18 -4.85 29.39
N HIS A 79 -3.60 -5.86 30.03
CA HIS A 79 -2.32 -6.43 29.70
C HIS A 79 -2.52 -7.81 29.07
N LEU A 80 -2.43 -7.88 27.74
CA LEU A 80 -2.60 -9.12 26.99
C LEU A 80 -1.47 -10.10 27.32
N THR A 81 -1.83 -11.34 27.60
CA THR A 81 -0.89 -12.39 28.07
C THR A 81 -1.00 -13.65 27.23
N GLN A 82 -0.10 -14.61 27.45
CA GLN A 82 -0.19 -15.93 26.82
C GLN A 82 -1.53 -16.62 27.12
N GLN A 83 -2.09 -16.42 28.31
CA GLN A 83 -3.40 -16.99 28.66
C GLN A 83 -4.52 -16.48 27.76
N ASP A 84 -4.44 -15.22 27.33
CA ASP A 84 -5.41 -14.64 26.40
C ASP A 84 -5.23 -15.23 24.99
N VAL A 85 -3.98 -15.42 24.54
CA VAL A 85 -3.69 -16.09 23.26
C VAL A 85 -4.26 -17.52 23.26
N ASP A 86 -3.99 -18.31 24.30
CA ASP A 86 -4.47 -19.68 24.43
C ASP A 86 -6.01 -19.73 24.48
N ALA A 87 -6.63 -18.84 25.25
CA ALA A 87 -8.08 -18.76 25.38
C ALA A 87 -8.76 -18.38 24.05
N ILE A 88 -8.19 -17.39 23.33
CA ILE A 88 -8.69 -16.97 22.02
C ILE A 88 -8.59 -18.12 21.02
N GLN A 89 -7.45 -18.77 20.95
CA GLN A 89 -7.21 -19.86 20.00
C GLN A 89 -8.11 -21.10 20.27
N GLN A 90 -8.42 -21.39 21.53
CA GLN A 90 -9.22 -22.55 21.91
C GLN A 90 -10.74 -22.28 21.80
N SER A 91 -11.18 -21.05 22.06
CA SER A 91 -12.60 -20.75 22.24
C SER A 91 -13.25 -20.04 21.06
N ILE A 92 -12.48 -19.41 20.20
CA ILE A 92 -13.00 -18.59 19.11
C ILE A 92 -12.72 -19.25 17.75
N PRO A 93 -13.76 -19.73 17.04
CA PRO A 93 -13.59 -20.23 15.67
C PRO A 93 -13.31 -19.09 14.68
N GLY A 94 -12.74 -19.44 13.53
CA GLY A 94 -12.45 -18.46 12.46
C GLY A 94 -11.07 -17.80 12.56
N ILE A 95 -10.19 -18.33 13.40
CA ILE A 95 -8.79 -17.91 13.51
C ILE A 95 -7.91 -18.97 12.83
N GLN A 96 -7.15 -18.56 11.82
CA GLN A 96 -6.20 -19.43 11.14
C GLN A 96 -4.88 -19.52 11.92
N ALA A 97 -4.41 -18.39 12.45
CA ALA A 97 -3.22 -18.32 13.27
C ALA A 97 -3.24 -17.09 14.17
N ILE A 98 -2.59 -17.18 15.33
CA ILE A 98 -2.42 -16.10 16.30
C ILE A 98 -0.98 -16.11 16.80
N SER A 99 -0.43 -14.93 17.08
CA SER A 99 0.87 -14.75 17.73
C SER A 99 0.83 -13.54 18.63
N GLY A 100 1.31 -13.68 19.85
CA GLY A 100 1.68 -12.53 20.66
C GLY A 100 2.97 -11.90 20.16
N GLU A 101 3.07 -10.56 20.29
CA GLU A 101 4.34 -9.86 20.03
C GLU A 101 4.69 -8.89 21.15
N PHE A 102 5.97 -8.85 21.51
CA PHE A 102 6.55 -7.77 22.29
C PHE A 102 7.26 -6.81 21.33
N THR A 103 7.01 -5.53 21.47
CA THR A 103 7.77 -4.47 20.82
C THR A 103 8.70 -3.82 21.83
N PHE A 104 9.99 -3.78 21.53
CA PHE A 104 10.98 -3.22 22.44
C PHE A 104 12.10 -2.50 21.68
N SER A 105 12.99 -1.83 22.40
CA SER A 105 14.15 -1.15 21.84
C SER A 105 15.37 -1.38 22.74
N ALA A 106 16.44 -1.88 22.13
CA ALA A 106 17.74 -2.04 22.77
C ALA A 106 18.85 -1.76 21.76
N PRO A 107 20.05 -1.32 22.18
CA PRO A 107 21.17 -1.17 21.27
C PRO A 107 21.52 -2.50 20.60
N LEU A 108 21.65 -2.50 19.27
CA LEU A 108 22.07 -3.64 18.47
C LEU A 108 23.52 -3.44 18.06
N THR A 109 24.41 -4.35 18.46
CA THR A 109 25.86 -4.14 18.27
C THR A 109 26.53 -5.40 17.71
N TYR A 110 27.43 -5.22 16.75
CA TYR A 110 28.31 -6.25 16.21
C TYR A 110 29.73 -5.68 16.01
N GLN A 111 30.73 -6.26 16.66
CA GLN A 111 32.14 -5.85 16.56
C GLN A 111 32.37 -4.33 16.70
N GLY A 112 31.68 -3.70 17.65
CA GLY A 112 31.80 -2.26 17.90
C GLY A 112 30.95 -1.35 17.01
N LYS A 113 30.33 -1.89 15.94
CA LYS A 113 29.32 -1.18 15.16
C LYS A 113 27.96 -1.28 15.81
N SER A 114 27.24 -0.17 15.90
CA SER A 114 25.87 -0.14 16.43
C SER A 114 24.87 0.24 15.36
N SER A 115 23.66 -0.31 15.46
CA SER A 115 22.54 0.01 14.58
C SER A 115 21.25 0.09 15.39
N PHE A 116 20.28 0.83 14.85
CA PHE A 116 18.92 0.85 15.36
C PHE A 116 18.04 -0.05 14.50
N ALA A 117 17.20 -0.84 15.14
CA ALA A 117 16.20 -1.69 14.50
C ALA A 117 14.93 -1.65 15.33
N VAL A 118 13.78 -1.83 14.69
CA VAL A 118 12.56 -2.20 15.41
C VAL A 118 12.70 -3.64 15.85
N GLN A 119 12.51 -3.89 17.13
CA GLN A 119 12.80 -5.17 17.75
C GLN A 119 11.51 -5.81 18.20
N LYS A 120 11.29 -7.02 17.74
CA LYS A 120 10.10 -7.80 18.05
C LYS A 120 10.52 -9.13 18.72
N ALA A 121 9.82 -9.48 19.78
CA ALA A 121 9.89 -10.84 20.30
C ALA A 121 8.56 -11.52 20.00
N VAL A 122 8.60 -12.65 19.31
CA VAL A 122 7.45 -13.24 18.63
C VAL A 122 7.41 -14.76 18.75
N GLU A 123 6.26 -15.33 18.45
CA GLU A 123 6.06 -16.76 18.35
C GLU A 123 6.35 -17.30 16.94
N PRO A 124 6.52 -18.62 16.75
CA PRO A 124 6.82 -19.21 15.44
C PRO A 124 5.78 -18.93 14.37
N ALA A 125 4.49 -18.87 14.74
CA ALA A 125 3.37 -18.58 13.83
C ALA A 125 3.47 -17.20 13.17
N TYR A 126 4.19 -16.27 13.79
CA TYR A 126 4.36 -14.88 13.32
C TYR A 126 4.90 -14.79 11.89
N ALA A 127 5.85 -15.67 11.51
CA ALA A 127 6.39 -15.66 10.15
C ALA A 127 5.33 -15.91 9.08
N THR A 128 4.44 -16.87 9.34
CA THR A 128 3.34 -17.20 8.44
C THR A 128 2.32 -16.06 8.38
N ILE A 129 1.93 -15.55 9.54
CA ILE A 129 0.95 -14.45 9.68
C ILE A 129 1.44 -13.22 8.90
N ARG A 130 2.72 -12.85 9.07
CA ARG A 130 3.33 -11.66 8.49
C ARG A 130 3.97 -11.86 7.12
N ASN A 131 3.83 -13.06 6.52
CA ASN A 131 4.47 -13.42 5.27
C ASN A 131 5.98 -13.07 5.25
N ILE A 132 6.68 -13.41 6.35
CA ILE A 132 8.13 -13.21 6.46
C ILE A 132 8.83 -14.35 5.74
N ARG A 133 9.62 -14.00 4.73
CA ARG A 133 10.45 -14.96 3.98
C ARG A 133 11.90 -14.83 4.39
N ILE A 134 12.53 -15.97 4.62
CA ILE A 134 13.95 -16.05 5.03
C ILE A 134 14.78 -16.50 3.83
N SER A 135 15.92 -15.87 3.64
CA SER A 135 16.90 -16.26 2.62
C SER A 135 17.57 -17.58 3.00
N PRO A 136 17.60 -18.61 2.12
CA PRO A 136 18.33 -19.84 2.38
C PRO A 136 19.83 -19.59 2.56
N PRO A 137 20.53 -20.37 3.40
CA PRO A 137 20.07 -21.51 4.21
C PRO A 137 19.53 -21.15 5.60
N GLY A 138 19.18 -19.88 5.85
CA GLY A 138 18.64 -19.44 7.13
C GLY A 138 17.23 -20.00 7.42
N ARG A 139 16.79 -19.86 8.66
CA ARG A 139 15.45 -20.22 9.13
C ARG A 139 14.85 -19.16 10.03
N PHE A 140 13.52 -19.18 10.20
CA PHE A 140 12.83 -18.42 11.22
C PHE A 140 12.82 -19.15 12.57
N ILE A 141 12.32 -18.48 13.61
CA ILE A 141 12.10 -19.03 14.96
C ILE A 141 11.16 -20.23 14.84
N ASN A 142 11.49 -21.30 15.57
CA ASN A 142 10.70 -22.52 15.60
C ASN A 142 10.26 -22.87 17.05
N PRO A 143 9.37 -23.86 17.26
CA PRO A 143 8.90 -24.24 18.59
C PRO A 143 10.02 -24.62 19.55
N LEU A 144 11.06 -25.31 19.08
CA LEU A 144 12.19 -25.70 19.91
C LEU A 144 12.98 -24.48 20.45
N ASP A 145 13.08 -23.40 19.67
CA ASP A 145 13.71 -22.15 20.14
C ASP A 145 12.90 -21.51 21.29
N MET A 146 11.57 -21.69 21.28
CA MET A 146 10.67 -21.23 22.33
C MET A 146 10.80 -22.09 23.61
N GLU A 147 10.76 -23.42 23.46
CA GLU A 147 10.81 -24.37 24.56
C GLU A 147 12.13 -24.27 25.33
N GLU A 148 13.26 -24.19 24.61
CA GLU A 148 14.58 -24.11 25.18
C GLU A 148 15.03 -22.67 25.51
N ASN A 149 14.20 -21.67 25.25
CA ASN A 149 14.52 -20.25 25.41
C ASN A 149 15.85 -19.87 24.74
N ARG A 150 16.05 -20.35 23.48
CA ARG A 150 17.28 -20.11 22.74
C ARG A 150 17.51 -18.64 22.46
N ARG A 151 18.74 -18.18 22.63
CA ARG A 151 19.15 -16.82 22.27
C ARG A 151 19.50 -16.75 20.80
N VAL A 152 18.46 -16.81 19.96
CA VAL A 152 18.58 -16.75 18.50
C VAL A 152 17.86 -15.51 17.97
N VAL A 153 18.33 -14.99 16.83
CA VAL A 153 17.77 -13.79 16.21
C VAL A 153 17.69 -13.95 14.69
N VAL A 154 16.59 -13.49 14.14
CA VAL A 154 16.39 -13.27 12.71
C VAL A 154 16.57 -11.79 12.44
N VAL A 155 17.29 -11.43 11.37
CA VAL A 155 17.70 -10.05 11.09
C VAL A 155 17.17 -9.62 9.71
N GLY A 156 16.64 -8.40 9.63
CA GLY A 156 16.24 -7.78 8.38
C GLY A 156 17.45 -7.50 7.47
N ASP A 157 17.27 -7.66 6.17
CA ASP A 157 18.34 -7.53 5.16
C ASP A 157 19.01 -6.15 5.17
N GLU A 158 18.29 -5.06 5.43
CA GLU A 158 18.88 -3.72 5.56
C GLU A 158 19.70 -3.54 6.84
N ILE A 159 19.29 -4.19 7.94
CA ILE A 159 20.08 -4.21 9.19
C ILE A 159 21.38 -4.97 8.97
N VAL A 160 21.34 -6.09 8.24
CA VAL A 160 22.56 -6.83 7.88
C VAL A 160 23.55 -5.96 7.13
N LYS A 161 23.10 -5.22 6.11
CA LYS A 161 23.95 -4.31 5.33
C LYS A 161 24.60 -3.21 6.17
N ARG A 162 23.90 -2.72 7.21
CA ARG A 162 24.42 -1.68 8.12
C ARG A 162 25.38 -2.21 9.16
N LEU A 163 25.11 -3.40 9.68
CA LEU A 163 25.80 -3.95 10.84
C LEU A 163 27.03 -4.79 10.46
N PHE A 164 26.93 -5.56 9.37
CA PHE A 164 27.96 -6.48 8.94
C PHE A 164 28.78 -5.92 7.77
N PRO A 165 30.09 -6.24 7.70
CA PRO A 165 30.87 -6.00 6.47
C PRO A 165 30.27 -6.76 5.27
N ALA A 166 30.35 -6.19 4.07
CA ALA A 166 29.74 -6.75 2.87
C ALA A 166 30.18 -8.19 2.53
N SER A 167 31.41 -8.57 2.92
CA SER A 167 31.97 -9.91 2.71
C SER A 167 31.60 -10.93 3.79
N THR A 168 30.86 -10.54 4.84
CA THR A 168 30.60 -11.38 6.00
C THR A 168 29.24 -12.05 5.89
N ASN A 169 29.22 -13.40 5.92
CA ASN A 169 27.96 -14.12 6.11
C ASN A 169 27.48 -13.93 7.56
N PRO A 170 26.31 -13.34 7.80
CA PRO A 170 25.80 -13.08 9.14
C PRO A 170 25.33 -14.34 9.87
N LEU A 171 24.99 -15.43 9.14
CA LEU A 171 24.48 -16.67 9.74
C LEU A 171 25.51 -17.30 10.68
N GLY A 172 25.06 -17.70 11.86
CA GLY A 172 25.89 -18.28 12.93
C GLY A 172 26.71 -17.25 13.70
N LYS A 173 26.77 -15.98 13.28
CA LYS A 173 27.48 -14.93 14.03
C LYS A 173 26.65 -14.50 15.24
N THR A 174 27.35 -14.02 16.28
CA THR A 174 26.71 -13.51 17.49
C THR A 174 26.66 -11.99 17.45
N ILE A 175 25.49 -11.42 17.67
CA ILE A 175 25.27 -10.00 17.86
C ILE A 175 24.83 -9.74 19.29
N LEU A 176 25.11 -8.54 19.79
CA LEU A 176 24.65 -8.12 21.11
C LEU A 176 23.34 -7.32 20.96
N LEU A 177 22.35 -7.71 21.74
CA LEU A 177 21.09 -7.00 21.91
C LEU A 177 21.04 -6.47 23.34
N GLY A 178 21.34 -5.18 23.50
CA GLY A 178 21.70 -4.66 24.79
C GLY A 178 22.95 -5.34 25.33
N GLN A 179 22.80 -6.03 26.46
CA GLN A 179 23.88 -6.80 27.10
C GLN A 179 23.84 -8.31 26.75
N TRP A 180 22.82 -8.78 26.05
CA TRP A 180 22.62 -10.21 25.79
C TRP A 180 23.12 -10.62 24.41
N PRO A 181 23.94 -11.70 24.33
CA PRO A 181 24.35 -12.25 23.03
C PRO A 181 23.25 -13.08 22.40
N PHE A 182 23.04 -12.88 21.08
CA PHE A 182 22.10 -13.65 20.25
C PHE A 182 22.81 -14.15 19.00
N GLN A 183 22.57 -15.42 18.64
CA GLN A 183 23.09 -16.01 17.41
C GLN A 183 22.14 -15.73 16.23
N VAL A 184 22.68 -15.26 15.13
CA VAL A 184 21.91 -15.04 13.89
C VAL A 184 21.58 -16.37 13.23
N ILE A 185 20.30 -16.70 13.10
CA ILE A 185 19.80 -17.94 12.48
C ILE A 185 19.15 -17.73 11.13
N GLY A 186 18.81 -16.50 10.79
CA GLY A 186 18.15 -16.17 9.53
C GLY A 186 18.31 -14.71 9.17
N VAL A 187 18.21 -14.46 7.87
CA VAL A 187 18.14 -13.10 7.29
C VAL A 187 16.92 -13.06 6.41
N THR A 188 16.14 -11.97 6.47
CA THR A 188 14.96 -11.82 5.62
C THR A 188 15.33 -11.69 4.16
N SER A 189 14.52 -12.27 3.28
CA SER A 189 14.61 -12.00 1.85
C SER A 189 14.12 -10.58 1.56
N HIS A 190 14.79 -9.90 0.63
CA HIS A 190 14.35 -8.59 0.19
C HIS A 190 12.93 -8.66 -0.38
N LYS A 191 12.04 -7.80 0.10
CA LYS A 191 10.69 -7.67 -0.42
C LYS A 191 10.29 -6.19 -0.51
N LEU A 192 9.51 -5.84 -1.52
CA LEU A 192 8.93 -4.51 -1.62
C LEU A 192 7.86 -4.34 -0.54
N GLN A 193 8.11 -3.43 0.39
CA GLN A 193 7.21 -3.13 1.51
C GLN A 193 7.25 -1.63 1.76
N ILE A 194 6.23 -0.91 1.28
CA ILE A 194 6.16 0.55 1.38
C ILE A 194 5.45 0.97 2.66
N SER A 195 4.52 0.15 3.14
CA SER A 195 3.75 0.41 4.35
C SER A 195 3.70 -0.83 5.24
N SER A 196 3.69 -0.60 6.53
CA SER A 196 3.48 -1.58 7.58
C SER A 196 3.02 -0.81 8.82
N TYR A 197 2.26 -1.43 9.71
CA TYR A 197 1.81 -0.78 10.95
C TYR A 197 2.98 -0.33 11.85
N ASP A 198 4.17 -0.93 11.66
CA ASP A 198 5.36 -0.68 12.48
C ASP A 198 6.66 -0.56 11.65
N GLY A 199 6.56 -0.21 10.36
CA GLY A 199 7.68 -0.06 9.43
C GLY A 199 8.08 -1.33 8.68
N PRO A 200 8.96 -1.22 7.65
CA PRO A 200 9.34 -2.35 6.80
C PRO A 200 10.14 -3.41 7.56
N ASP A 201 9.92 -4.68 7.21
CA ASP A 201 10.61 -5.82 7.84
C ASP A 201 12.13 -5.82 7.61
N ALA A 202 12.60 -5.18 6.53
CA ALA A 202 14.03 -5.01 6.26
C ALA A 202 14.80 -4.30 7.39
N TYR A 203 14.12 -3.50 8.20
CA TYR A 203 14.70 -2.73 9.32
C TYR A 203 14.38 -3.31 10.70
N LYS A 204 13.95 -4.56 10.76
CA LYS A 204 13.55 -5.24 12.00
C LYS A 204 14.47 -6.38 12.38
N ILE A 205 14.35 -6.77 13.63
CA ILE A 205 14.87 -8.07 14.13
C ILE A 205 13.78 -8.79 14.90
N TRP A 206 13.88 -10.11 14.93
CA TRP A 206 12.94 -10.97 15.66
C TRP A 206 13.71 -11.95 16.54
N ILE A 207 13.29 -12.08 17.79
CA ILE A 207 13.78 -13.06 18.77
C ILE A 207 12.59 -13.87 19.30
N PRO A 208 12.84 -15.04 19.93
CA PRO A 208 11.76 -15.81 20.55
C PRO A 208 11.09 -15.04 21.70
N ALA A 209 9.75 -15.04 21.74
CA ALA A 209 8.97 -14.37 22.78
C ALA A 209 9.28 -14.93 24.17
N SER A 210 9.47 -16.26 24.29
CA SER A 210 9.83 -16.90 25.54
C SER A 210 11.19 -16.43 26.07
N THR A 211 12.20 -16.31 25.20
CA THR A 211 13.53 -15.80 25.56
C THR A 211 13.44 -14.37 26.06
N TYR A 212 12.70 -13.51 25.37
CA TYR A 212 12.49 -12.11 25.78
C TYR A 212 11.81 -12.03 27.16
N SER A 213 10.71 -12.76 27.32
CA SER A 213 9.97 -12.80 28.58
C SER A 213 10.83 -13.29 29.75
N LEU A 214 11.68 -14.31 29.52
CA LEU A 214 12.62 -14.81 30.50
C LEU A 214 13.66 -13.76 30.90
N LEU A 215 14.26 -13.06 29.93
CA LEU A 215 15.33 -12.09 30.16
C LEU A 215 14.83 -10.81 30.83
N THR A 216 13.63 -10.35 30.46
CA THR A 216 13.07 -9.05 30.93
C THR A 216 12.05 -9.19 32.05
N ARG A 217 11.57 -10.40 32.30
CA ARG A 217 10.43 -10.70 33.20
C ARG A 217 9.11 -10.05 32.76
N GLN A 218 9.04 -9.55 31.53
CA GLN A 218 7.81 -8.99 30.95
C GLN A 218 6.94 -10.13 30.43
N ARG A 219 5.67 -10.18 30.85
CA ARG A 219 4.69 -11.20 30.45
C ARG A 219 3.55 -10.66 29.60
N ALA A 220 3.38 -9.34 29.60
CA ALA A 220 2.35 -8.69 28.83
C ALA A 220 2.84 -8.39 27.43
N TYR A 221 2.16 -8.93 26.44
CA TYR A 221 2.40 -8.62 25.03
C TYR A 221 2.06 -7.16 24.75
N SER A 222 2.74 -6.57 23.78
CA SER A 222 2.37 -5.27 23.23
C SER A 222 1.08 -5.42 22.43
N ASP A 223 1.05 -6.41 21.55
CA ASP A 223 -0.06 -6.66 20.64
C ASP A 223 -0.23 -8.17 20.39
N LEU A 224 -1.45 -8.58 20.01
CA LEU A 224 -1.70 -9.90 19.42
C LEU A 224 -1.97 -9.71 17.94
N ILE A 225 -1.29 -10.51 17.12
CA ILE A 225 -1.45 -10.49 15.67
C ILE A 225 -2.23 -11.73 15.26
N ILE A 226 -3.39 -11.52 14.68
CA ILE A 226 -4.33 -12.58 14.33
C ILE A 226 -4.50 -12.61 12.81
N LEU A 227 -4.43 -13.81 12.25
CA LEU A 227 -4.81 -14.09 10.88
C LEU A 227 -6.21 -14.73 10.89
N PRO A 228 -7.28 -14.00 10.55
CA PRO A 228 -8.60 -14.56 10.45
C PRO A 228 -8.73 -15.47 9.22
N THR A 229 -9.61 -16.47 9.30
CA THR A 229 -9.95 -17.34 8.16
C THR A 229 -10.69 -16.56 7.07
N ASP A 230 -11.55 -15.63 7.46
CA ASP A 230 -12.24 -14.70 6.57
C ASP A 230 -11.94 -13.25 6.97
N PRO A 231 -10.98 -12.60 6.31
CA PRO A 231 -10.63 -11.22 6.60
C PRO A 231 -11.71 -10.19 6.25
N ALA A 232 -12.70 -10.56 5.41
CA ALA A 232 -13.75 -9.63 4.99
C ALA A 232 -14.83 -9.44 6.06
N HIS A 233 -15.00 -10.42 6.98
CA HIS A 233 -16.06 -10.44 7.97
C HIS A 233 -15.49 -10.60 9.40
N THR A 234 -14.69 -9.65 9.84
CA THR A 234 -14.00 -9.69 11.13
C THR A 234 -14.82 -9.15 12.30
N GLU A 235 -15.96 -8.48 12.07
CA GLU A 235 -16.72 -7.80 13.14
C GLU A 235 -17.25 -8.75 14.22
N ALA A 236 -17.69 -9.94 13.82
CA ALA A 236 -18.14 -10.96 14.78
C ALA A 236 -16.96 -11.52 15.59
N LEU A 237 -15.81 -11.70 14.94
CA LEU A 237 -14.57 -12.14 15.54
C LEU A 237 -14.04 -11.10 16.54
N GLN A 238 -14.04 -9.81 16.19
CA GLN A 238 -13.62 -8.72 17.07
C GLN A 238 -14.49 -8.68 18.33
N ARG A 239 -15.82 -8.79 18.19
CA ARG A 239 -16.75 -8.84 19.35
C ARG A 239 -16.50 -10.05 20.23
N ALA A 240 -16.26 -11.22 19.65
CA ALA A 240 -15.97 -12.42 20.42
C ALA A 240 -14.65 -12.30 21.20
N ILE A 241 -13.60 -11.76 20.57
CA ILE A 241 -12.30 -11.48 21.21
C ILE A 241 -12.48 -10.47 22.35
N GLN A 242 -13.17 -9.35 22.10
CA GLN A 242 -13.45 -8.34 23.12
C GLN A 242 -14.18 -8.92 24.33
N THR A 243 -15.21 -9.71 24.10
CA THR A 243 -15.98 -10.35 25.17
C THR A 243 -15.10 -11.31 25.99
N LEU A 244 -14.27 -12.13 25.32
CA LEU A 244 -13.38 -13.07 26.00
C LEU A 244 -12.33 -12.34 26.85
N ILE A 245 -11.68 -11.31 26.28
CA ILE A 245 -10.70 -10.49 27.02
C ILE A 245 -11.39 -9.78 28.20
N ALA A 246 -12.60 -9.24 28.01
CA ALA A 246 -13.36 -8.62 29.09
C ALA A 246 -13.59 -9.59 30.26
N VAL A 247 -13.99 -10.82 29.97
CA VAL A 247 -14.20 -11.86 30.99
C VAL A 247 -12.89 -12.19 31.70
N ASN A 248 -11.82 -12.44 30.97
CA ASN A 248 -10.51 -12.80 31.54
C ASN A 248 -9.93 -11.71 32.44
N HIS A 249 -10.16 -10.44 32.08
CA HIS A 249 -9.64 -9.28 32.80
C HIS A 249 -10.66 -8.64 33.74
N ARG A 250 -11.82 -9.27 33.95
CA ARG A 250 -12.93 -8.75 34.82
C ARG A 250 -13.36 -7.35 34.42
N ALA A 251 -13.33 -7.03 33.13
CA ALA A 251 -13.79 -5.77 32.56
C ALA A 251 -15.24 -5.89 32.04
N ASN A 252 -15.84 -4.75 31.68
CA ASN A 252 -17.19 -4.76 31.11
C ASN A 252 -17.09 -5.20 29.62
N PRO A 253 -17.81 -6.23 29.17
CA PRO A 253 -17.83 -6.65 27.76
C PRO A 253 -18.35 -5.59 26.77
N GLU A 254 -19.16 -4.65 27.26
CA GLU A 254 -19.69 -3.52 26.46
C GLU A 254 -18.75 -2.31 26.43
N ASP A 255 -17.57 -2.41 27.02
CA ASP A 255 -16.59 -1.32 27.03
C ASP A 255 -15.67 -1.42 25.82
N ASP A 256 -15.94 -0.60 24.80
CA ASP A 256 -15.20 -0.60 23.53
C ASP A 256 -13.73 -0.14 23.66
N ARG A 257 -13.32 0.32 24.86
CA ARG A 257 -11.97 0.84 25.09
C ARG A 257 -11.04 -0.15 25.78
N ILE A 258 -11.50 -1.33 26.14
CA ILE A 258 -10.66 -2.38 26.77
C ILE A 258 -9.71 -3.03 25.78
N VAL A 259 -10.07 -3.03 24.50
CA VAL A 259 -9.27 -3.57 23.40
C VAL A 259 -9.36 -2.59 22.24
N ASP A 260 -8.24 -2.35 21.59
CA ASP A 260 -8.16 -1.60 20.34
C ASP A 260 -7.89 -2.59 19.19
N PHE A 261 -8.68 -2.46 18.13
CA PHE A 261 -8.58 -3.31 16.94
C PHE A 261 -8.12 -2.50 15.75
N GLU A 262 -6.98 -2.88 15.16
CA GLU A 262 -6.55 -2.38 13.86
C GLU A 262 -6.75 -3.47 12.80
N ASP A 263 -7.80 -3.29 11.99
CA ASP A 263 -8.13 -4.19 10.89
C ASP A 263 -7.46 -3.71 9.60
N LEU A 264 -6.39 -4.41 9.23
CA LEU A 264 -5.60 -4.06 8.04
C LEU A 264 -6.36 -4.33 6.74
N TYR A 265 -7.31 -5.28 6.71
CA TYR A 265 -8.13 -5.52 5.54
C TYR A 265 -9.10 -4.36 5.28
N GLN A 266 -9.80 -3.89 6.32
CA GLN A 266 -10.68 -2.73 6.21
C GLN A 266 -9.90 -1.46 5.85
N THR A 267 -8.72 -1.26 6.43
CA THR A 267 -7.83 -0.15 6.13
C THR A 267 -7.39 -0.17 4.66
N GLN A 268 -7.07 -1.36 4.13
CA GLN A 268 -6.74 -1.55 2.72
C GLN A 268 -7.93 -1.26 1.80
N GLN A 269 -9.13 -1.72 2.16
CA GLN A 269 -10.35 -1.44 1.39
C GLN A 269 -10.64 0.07 1.33
N LYS A 270 -10.59 0.76 2.47
CA LYS A 270 -10.77 2.23 2.52
C LYS A 270 -9.75 2.94 1.64
N SER A 271 -8.49 2.54 1.68
CA SER A 271 -7.44 3.10 0.83
C SER A 271 -7.72 2.87 -0.66
N THR A 272 -8.18 1.66 -1.03
CA THR A 272 -8.55 1.35 -2.43
C THR A 272 -9.73 2.22 -2.91
N GLN A 273 -10.74 2.45 -2.06
CA GLN A 273 -11.86 3.35 -2.39
C GLN A 273 -11.42 4.80 -2.56
N LEU A 274 -10.48 5.27 -1.73
CA LEU A 274 -9.90 6.61 -1.87
C LEU A 274 -9.13 6.75 -3.21
N PHE A 275 -8.34 5.75 -3.59
CA PHE A 275 -7.65 5.76 -4.90
C PHE A 275 -8.63 5.75 -6.07
N LEU A 276 -9.72 4.97 -5.99
CA LEU A 276 -10.75 4.97 -7.01
C LEU A 276 -11.44 6.35 -7.11
N GLY A 277 -11.79 6.96 -5.99
CA GLY A 277 -12.35 8.32 -5.95
C GLY A 277 -11.40 9.34 -6.59
N MET A 278 -10.10 9.25 -6.29
CA MET A 278 -9.08 10.11 -6.90
C MET A 278 -8.97 9.88 -8.41
N GLN A 279 -9.03 8.64 -8.91
CA GLN A 279 -9.02 8.34 -10.35
C GLN A 279 -10.25 8.94 -11.06
N ILE A 280 -11.45 8.82 -10.47
CA ILE A 280 -12.67 9.41 -11.02
C ILE A 280 -12.54 10.93 -11.08
N PHE A 281 -12.07 11.56 -10.00
CA PHE A 281 -11.84 13.00 -9.95
C PHE A 281 -10.86 13.47 -11.05
N LEU A 282 -9.72 12.80 -11.18
CA LEU A 282 -8.73 13.09 -12.22
C LEU A 282 -9.31 12.88 -13.63
N GLY A 283 -10.13 11.83 -13.82
CA GLY A 283 -10.84 11.59 -15.08
C GLY A 283 -11.79 12.73 -15.45
N ILE A 284 -12.55 13.26 -14.48
CA ILE A 284 -13.44 14.43 -14.68
C ILE A 284 -12.63 15.67 -15.06
N VAL A 285 -11.57 15.98 -14.32
CA VAL A 285 -10.69 17.13 -14.59
C VAL A 285 -10.05 17.01 -15.97
N GLY A 286 -9.58 15.81 -16.33
CA GLY A 286 -9.03 15.54 -17.64
C GLY A 286 -10.07 15.70 -18.76
N GLY A 287 -11.31 15.20 -18.55
CA GLY A 287 -12.42 15.37 -19.47
C GLY A 287 -12.79 16.84 -19.70
N LEU A 288 -12.79 17.66 -18.63
CA LEU A 288 -13.00 19.11 -18.73
C LEU A 288 -11.88 19.78 -19.52
N ALA A 289 -10.63 19.41 -19.29
CA ALA A 289 -9.48 19.94 -20.03
C ALA A 289 -9.58 19.63 -21.53
N LEU A 290 -9.95 18.39 -21.90
CA LEU A 290 -10.23 18.03 -23.30
C LEU A 290 -11.43 18.81 -23.88
N GLY A 291 -12.48 19.03 -23.09
CA GLY A 291 -13.62 19.86 -23.50
C GLY A 291 -13.20 21.30 -23.86
N ILE A 292 -12.35 21.89 -23.00
CA ILE A 292 -11.80 23.24 -23.25
C ILE A 292 -10.95 23.24 -24.53
N ALA A 293 -10.10 22.25 -24.71
CA ALA A 293 -9.30 22.07 -25.94
C ALA A 293 -10.21 21.94 -27.18
N GLY A 294 -11.32 21.17 -27.08
CA GLY A 294 -12.31 21.00 -28.13
C GLY A 294 -12.97 22.31 -28.52
N VAL A 295 -13.37 23.16 -27.56
CA VAL A 295 -13.91 24.49 -27.82
C VAL A 295 -12.88 25.40 -28.50
N GLY A 296 -11.60 25.30 -28.08
CA GLY A 296 -10.49 26.01 -28.73
C GLY A 296 -10.33 25.63 -30.20
N ILE A 297 -10.39 24.33 -30.50
CA ILE A 297 -10.36 23.82 -31.89
C ILE A 297 -11.52 24.32 -32.69
N ALA A 298 -12.76 24.24 -32.15
CA ALA A 298 -13.96 24.72 -32.82
C ALA A 298 -13.87 26.22 -33.16
N ASN A 299 -13.36 27.04 -32.22
CA ASN A 299 -13.17 28.47 -32.45
C ASN A 299 -12.15 28.75 -33.57
N VAL A 300 -11.04 28.05 -33.58
CA VAL A 300 -10.00 28.17 -34.61
C VAL A 300 -10.54 27.72 -35.98
N MET A 301 -11.34 26.66 -36.03
CA MET A 301 -11.98 26.17 -37.27
C MET A 301 -13.03 27.15 -37.78
N LEU A 302 -13.84 27.76 -36.90
CA LEU A 302 -14.81 28.82 -37.32
C LEU A 302 -14.08 29.99 -37.96
N VAL A 303 -12.99 30.45 -37.40
CA VAL A 303 -12.17 31.52 -38.00
C VAL A 303 -11.59 31.07 -39.35
N SER A 304 -11.13 29.83 -39.47
CA SER A 304 -10.64 29.26 -40.73
C SER A 304 -11.71 29.31 -41.84
N ILE A 305 -12.89 28.79 -41.52
CA ILE A 305 -14.03 28.74 -42.47
C ILE A 305 -14.45 30.15 -42.86
N SER A 306 -14.46 31.12 -41.95
CA SER A 306 -14.79 32.51 -42.26
C SER A 306 -13.82 33.16 -43.26
N HIS A 307 -12.54 32.85 -43.14
CA HIS A 307 -11.52 33.30 -44.11
C HIS A 307 -11.59 32.57 -45.45
N ALA A 308 -12.01 31.29 -45.46
CA ALA A 308 -12.17 30.48 -46.66
C ALA A 308 -13.54 30.68 -47.36
N THR A 309 -14.42 31.60 -46.91
CA THR A 309 -15.76 31.78 -47.45
C THR A 309 -15.79 32.03 -48.96
N ARG A 310 -14.82 32.78 -49.49
CA ARG A 310 -14.69 33.02 -50.92
C ARG A 310 -14.37 31.75 -51.70
N ASP A 311 -13.46 30.91 -51.19
CA ASP A 311 -13.02 29.68 -51.85
C ASP A 311 -14.13 28.62 -51.79
N ILE A 312 -14.87 28.57 -50.66
CA ILE A 312 -16.08 27.77 -50.49
C ILE A 312 -17.14 28.18 -51.51
N GLY A 313 -17.36 29.47 -51.68
CA GLY A 313 -18.32 30.01 -52.70
C GLY A 313 -17.95 29.59 -54.12
N ILE A 314 -16.65 29.62 -54.47
CA ILE A 314 -16.17 29.17 -55.77
C ILE A 314 -16.41 27.66 -55.93
N GLN A 315 -16.08 26.84 -54.92
CA GLN A 315 -16.32 25.39 -54.93
C GLN A 315 -17.81 25.06 -55.13
N MET A 316 -18.70 25.75 -54.45
CA MET A 316 -20.14 25.60 -54.62
C MET A 316 -20.62 26.02 -56.01
N ALA A 317 -20.06 27.09 -56.59
CA ALA A 317 -20.41 27.53 -57.94
C ALA A 317 -20.01 26.52 -59.02
N ILE A 318 -18.98 25.74 -58.82
CA ILE A 318 -18.55 24.68 -59.74
C ILE A 318 -19.16 23.29 -59.41
N GLY A 319 -20.13 23.22 -58.45
CA GLY A 319 -20.96 22.05 -58.21
C GLY A 319 -20.65 21.27 -56.94
N ALA A 320 -19.83 21.78 -56.02
CA ALA A 320 -19.65 21.14 -54.73
C ALA A 320 -20.93 21.29 -53.88
N THR A 321 -21.39 20.17 -53.30
CA THR A 321 -22.53 20.19 -52.35
C THR A 321 -22.06 20.64 -50.96
N PRO A 322 -22.95 21.28 -50.15
CA PRO A 322 -22.62 21.66 -48.77
C PRO A 322 -22.09 20.49 -47.92
N GLN A 323 -22.60 19.30 -48.17
CA GLN A 323 -22.15 18.09 -47.45
C GLN A 323 -20.70 17.74 -47.74
N ILE A 324 -20.21 17.88 -48.96
CA ILE A 324 -18.82 17.67 -49.35
C ILE A 324 -17.90 18.64 -48.59
N ILE A 325 -18.30 19.88 -48.48
CA ILE A 325 -17.54 20.92 -47.76
C ILE A 325 -17.48 20.62 -46.27
N ILE A 326 -18.62 20.26 -45.64
CA ILE A 326 -18.66 19.87 -44.23
C ILE A 326 -17.76 18.67 -43.96
N VAL A 327 -17.85 17.62 -44.79
CA VAL A 327 -17.01 16.42 -44.66
C VAL A 327 -15.52 16.78 -44.79
N HIS A 328 -15.16 17.69 -45.66
CA HIS A 328 -13.79 18.14 -45.85
C HIS A 328 -13.21 18.74 -44.55
N TYR A 329 -13.87 19.74 -43.94
CA TYR A 329 -13.43 20.40 -42.73
C TYR A 329 -13.51 19.49 -41.49
N LEU A 330 -14.49 18.58 -41.42
CA LEU A 330 -14.53 17.53 -40.37
C LEU A 330 -13.34 16.57 -40.48
N THR A 331 -12.99 16.16 -41.69
CA THR A 331 -11.82 15.26 -41.90
C THR A 331 -10.53 15.95 -41.51
N GLU A 332 -10.36 17.23 -41.83
CA GLU A 332 -9.22 18.03 -41.41
C GLU A 332 -9.11 18.12 -39.88
N ALA A 333 -10.23 18.44 -39.20
CA ALA A 333 -10.28 18.49 -37.74
C ALA A 333 -9.96 17.12 -37.12
N LEU A 334 -10.47 16.03 -37.69
CA LEU A 334 -10.24 14.67 -37.20
C LEU A 334 -8.77 14.26 -37.35
N LEU A 335 -8.13 14.63 -38.48
CA LEU A 335 -6.70 14.37 -38.68
C LEU A 335 -5.84 15.12 -37.67
N MET A 336 -6.16 16.40 -37.39
CA MET A 336 -5.45 17.18 -36.37
C MET A 336 -5.66 16.57 -34.96
N MET A 337 -6.88 16.11 -34.63
CA MET A 337 -7.16 15.45 -33.35
C MET A 337 -6.41 14.12 -33.22
N LEU A 338 -6.39 13.28 -34.27
CA LEU A 338 -5.68 12.00 -34.26
C LEU A 338 -4.18 12.20 -34.14
N THR A 339 -3.61 13.14 -34.89
CA THR A 339 -2.16 13.42 -34.82
C THR A 339 -1.77 13.97 -33.44
N GLY A 340 -2.55 14.91 -32.89
CA GLY A 340 -2.33 15.43 -31.54
C GLY A 340 -2.48 14.38 -30.45
N GLY A 341 -3.50 13.51 -30.57
CA GLY A 341 -3.74 12.42 -29.63
C GLY A 341 -2.68 11.31 -29.65
N LEU A 342 -2.07 11.05 -30.84
CA LEU A 342 -0.97 10.08 -30.98
C LEU A 342 0.37 10.61 -30.47
N LEU A 343 0.56 11.91 -30.49
CA LEU A 343 1.77 12.57 -29.98
C LEU A 343 1.75 12.78 -28.47
N GLY A 344 0.57 12.82 -27.84
CA GLY A 344 0.34 12.95 -26.40
C GLY A 344 0.05 11.64 -25.73
#